data_b354709717acbf3ba51b7894eb1f3802
#
_entry.id   b354709717acbf3ba51b7894eb1f3802
#
_cell.length_a   1.000
_cell.length_b   1.000
_cell.length_c   1.000
_cell.angle_alpha   90.00
_cell.angle_beta   90.00
_cell.angle_gamma   90.00
#
_symmetry.space_group_name_H-M   'P 1'
#
loop_
_entity.id
_entity.type
_entity.pdbx_description
1 polymer ?
#
loop_
_entity_poly.entity_id
_entity_poly.type
_entity_poly.pdbx_seq_one_letter_code
_entity_poly.pdbx_strand_id
1 'polypeptide(L)'
;MAKLIDGKRISAEIKDELKREVAEWKEKGKEAALAVIQVGNDPASSVYVRNKKRACEYIGIGSLNYELPEETTEAELLDLIAELNAKREVSGILVQLPLPKHMDEDKVIRAIDPAKDVDGFHPQNVGALVIGQKGFVSCTPAGIIELLKRNDIEIDGKHCVVVGRSNIVGKPMALLMLRENATVTVTHSHTANLKEICKQADILIVAIGKNQFITADYVKEGAVVIDVGIHRDENNKLSGDVKFDEVEPLASAITPVPGGVGPMTIAMLMNNCVETMRYTI
;
A
#
# COMPACT_ATOMS: atom_id res chain seq x y z
N MET A 1 -7.68 19.94 -18.45
CA MET A 1 -6.67 18.97 -18.01
C MET A 1 -6.83 18.78 -16.51
N ALA A 2 -6.82 17.52 -16.06
CA ALA A 2 -6.90 17.18 -14.65
C ALA A 2 -5.67 17.68 -13.87
N LYS A 3 -5.84 17.94 -12.57
CA LYS A 3 -4.72 18.09 -11.64
C LYS A 3 -4.00 16.75 -11.49
N LEU A 4 -2.70 16.69 -11.79
CA LEU A 4 -1.92 15.48 -11.54
C LEU A 4 -1.63 15.32 -10.04
N ILE A 5 -1.98 14.16 -9.50
CA ILE A 5 -1.68 13.78 -8.12
C ILE A 5 -0.29 13.15 -8.07
N ASP A 6 0.73 13.97 -7.81
CA ASP A 6 2.14 13.56 -7.82
C ASP A 6 2.52 12.80 -6.54
N GLY A 7 2.37 11.48 -6.57
CA GLY A 7 2.74 10.61 -5.46
C GLY A 7 4.24 10.50 -5.25
N LYS A 8 5.05 10.73 -6.28
CA LYS A 8 6.51 10.72 -6.13
C LYS A 8 6.97 11.89 -5.25
N ARG A 9 6.43 13.11 -5.49
CA ARG A 9 6.69 14.30 -4.68
C ARG A 9 6.23 14.08 -3.24
N ILE A 10 4.98 13.66 -3.05
CA ILE A 10 4.40 13.46 -1.70
C ILE A 10 5.13 12.36 -0.93
N SER A 11 5.50 11.26 -1.58
CA SER A 11 6.32 10.20 -0.98
C SER A 11 7.69 10.71 -0.51
N ALA A 12 8.30 11.65 -1.23
CA ALA A 12 9.56 12.27 -0.81
C ALA A 12 9.36 13.16 0.42
N GLU A 13 8.33 14.00 0.43
CA GLU A 13 7.96 14.85 1.57
C GLU A 13 7.75 14.03 2.85
N ILE A 14 6.95 12.95 2.77
CA ILE A 14 6.71 12.05 3.92
C ILE A 14 8.02 11.43 4.41
N LYS A 15 8.88 10.96 3.52
CA LYS A 15 10.17 10.39 3.92
C LYS A 15 11.10 11.42 4.57
N ASP A 16 11.05 12.68 4.14
CA ASP A 16 11.80 13.76 4.76
C ASP A 16 11.27 14.10 6.17
N GLU A 17 9.96 14.05 6.36
CA GLU A 17 9.30 14.18 7.66
C GLU A 17 9.74 13.05 8.60
N LEU A 18 9.64 11.80 8.13
CA LEU A 18 10.04 10.60 8.89
C LEU A 18 11.54 10.60 9.23
N LYS A 19 12.41 11.04 8.31
CA LYS A 19 13.84 11.14 8.57
C LYS A 19 14.16 12.07 9.74
N ARG A 20 13.47 13.21 9.83
CA ARG A 20 13.62 14.12 10.98
C ARG A 20 13.14 13.49 12.27
N GLU A 21 11.99 12.84 12.23
CA GLU A 21 11.42 12.15 13.40
C GLU A 21 12.31 11.00 13.88
N VAL A 22 12.87 10.19 12.97
CA VAL A 22 13.81 9.12 13.31
C VAL A 22 15.07 9.68 13.98
N ALA A 23 15.60 10.81 13.52
CA ALA A 23 16.74 11.45 14.16
C ALA A 23 16.44 11.84 15.63
N GLU A 24 15.27 12.43 15.88
CA GLU A 24 14.82 12.77 17.23
C GLU A 24 14.64 11.55 18.16
N TRP A 25 14.14 10.43 17.62
CA TRP A 25 14.00 9.19 18.36
C TRP A 25 15.37 8.57 18.70
N LYS A 26 16.32 8.63 17.76
CA LYS A 26 17.70 8.16 18.02
C LYS A 26 18.40 8.93 19.13
N GLU A 27 18.21 10.24 19.19
CA GLU A 27 18.74 11.06 20.31
C GLU A 27 18.15 10.60 21.67
N LYS A 28 16.95 10.02 21.66
CA LYS A 28 16.29 9.43 22.85
C LYS A 28 16.66 7.96 23.08
N GLY A 29 17.63 7.42 22.32
CA GLY A 29 18.08 6.04 22.43
C GLY A 29 17.12 5.00 21.85
N LYS A 30 16.16 5.40 20.98
CA LYS A 30 15.24 4.48 20.33
C LYS A 30 15.67 4.25 18.88
N GLU A 31 15.65 2.99 18.46
CA GLU A 31 15.96 2.58 17.09
C GLU A 31 14.87 1.67 16.56
N ALA A 32 14.67 1.68 15.24
CA ALA A 32 13.80 0.77 14.55
C ALA A 32 14.58 0.03 13.47
N ALA A 33 14.21 -1.23 13.22
CA ALA A 33 14.71 -2.00 12.10
C ALA A 33 13.58 -2.78 11.43
N LEU A 34 13.58 -2.76 10.10
CA LEU A 34 12.67 -3.54 9.26
C LEU A 34 13.37 -4.82 8.81
N ALA A 35 12.79 -5.97 9.11
CA ALA A 35 13.16 -7.25 8.53
C ALA A 35 12.32 -7.49 7.27
N VAL A 36 12.97 -7.64 6.13
CA VAL A 36 12.34 -7.97 4.85
C VAL A 36 12.76 -9.38 4.44
N ILE A 37 11.77 -10.24 4.24
CA ILE A 37 12.00 -11.64 3.82
C ILE A 37 11.48 -11.78 2.39
N GLN A 38 12.32 -12.27 1.50
CA GLN A 38 11.96 -12.67 0.14
C GLN A 38 12.27 -14.16 -0.03
N VAL A 39 11.33 -14.93 -0.56
CA VAL A 39 11.53 -16.33 -0.93
C VAL A 39 11.50 -16.44 -2.45
N GLY A 40 12.55 -17.03 -3.03
CA GLY A 40 12.72 -17.08 -4.48
C GLY A 40 13.27 -15.80 -5.09
N ASN A 41 13.41 -15.80 -6.41
CA ASN A 41 14.10 -14.75 -7.18
C ASN A 41 13.16 -14.04 -8.19
N ASP A 42 11.91 -13.75 -7.82
CA ASP A 42 11.03 -12.97 -8.69
C ASP A 42 11.63 -11.59 -8.97
N PRO A 43 11.89 -11.20 -10.24
CA PRO A 43 12.56 -9.94 -10.56
C PRO A 43 11.78 -8.70 -10.13
N ALA A 44 10.43 -8.76 -10.15
CA ALA A 44 9.60 -7.64 -9.70
C ALA A 44 9.73 -7.45 -8.19
N SER A 45 9.64 -8.54 -7.43
CA SER A 45 9.83 -8.55 -5.97
C SER A 45 11.21 -8.00 -5.57
N SER A 46 12.28 -8.40 -6.27
CA SER A 46 13.64 -7.93 -5.99
C SER A 46 13.81 -6.41 -6.19
N VAL A 47 13.08 -5.80 -7.13
CA VAL A 47 13.05 -4.34 -7.30
C VAL A 47 12.40 -3.67 -6.09
N TYR A 48 11.27 -4.22 -5.62
CA TYR A 48 10.57 -3.68 -4.44
C TYR A 48 11.41 -3.81 -3.16
N VAL A 49 12.03 -4.96 -2.92
CA VAL A 49 12.93 -5.18 -1.77
C VAL A 49 14.07 -4.17 -1.77
N ARG A 50 14.73 -3.96 -2.92
CA ARG A 50 15.81 -2.97 -3.06
C ARG A 50 15.35 -1.55 -2.76
N ASN A 51 14.17 -1.18 -3.24
CA ASN A 51 13.60 0.15 -2.99
C ASN A 51 13.23 0.35 -1.51
N LYS A 52 12.73 -0.70 -0.83
CA LYS A 52 12.47 -0.70 0.61
C LYS A 52 13.75 -0.50 1.41
N LYS A 53 14.81 -1.24 1.08
CA LYS A 53 16.14 -1.08 1.69
C LYS A 53 16.65 0.35 1.56
N ARG A 54 16.63 0.92 0.36
CA ARG A 54 17.03 2.32 0.13
C ARG A 54 16.19 3.32 0.94
N ALA A 55 14.89 3.04 1.10
CA ALA A 55 14.02 3.89 1.90
C ALA A 55 14.37 3.82 3.39
N CYS A 56 14.66 2.63 3.94
CA CYS A 56 15.16 2.47 5.31
C CYS A 56 16.47 3.25 5.52
N GLU A 57 17.43 3.08 4.62
CA GLU A 57 18.71 3.81 4.65
C GLU A 57 18.49 5.34 4.61
N TYR A 58 17.57 5.81 3.77
CA TYR A 58 17.27 7.23 3.61
C TYR A 58 16.70 7.86 4.87
N ILE A 59 15.73 7.22 5.52
CA ILE A 59 15.11 7.74 6.75
C ILE A 59 15.92 7.42 8.01
N GLY A 60 16.92 6.53 7.89
CA GLY A 60 17.86 6.21 8.96
C GLY A 60 17.43 5.07 9.88
N ILE A 61 16.52 4.17 9.49
CA ILE A 61 16.22 2.95 10.24
C ILE A 61 17.05 1.75 9.74
N GLY A 62 17.20 0.72 10.57
CA GLY A 62 17.86 -0.53 10.20
C GLY A 62 17.11 -1.29 9.12
N SER A 63 17.82 -2.03 8.27
CA SER A 63 17.24 -2.93 7.27
C SER A 63 17.93 -4.28 7.32
N LEU A 64 17.17 -5.32 7.70
CA LEU A 64 17.61 -6.71 7.74
C LEU A 64 16.95 -7.42 6.55
N ASN A 65 17.75 -7.93 5.61
CA ASN A 65 17.22 -8.54 4.40
C ASN A 65 17.55 -10.03 4.41
N TYR A 66 16.53 -10.85 4.26
CA TYR A 66 16.60 -12.30 4.19
C TYR A 66 16.15 -12.75 2.79
N GLU A 67 17.11 -13.14 1.98
CA GLU A 67 16.88 -13.69 0.63
C GLU A 67 16.96 -15.21 0.73
N LEU A 68 15.82 -15.88 0.71
CA LEU A 68 15.71 -17.33 0.86
C LEU A 68 15.55 -17.99 -0.52
N PRO A 69 16.15 -19.18 -0.72
CA PRO A 69 15.95 -19.98 -1.94
C PRO A 69 14.47 -20.28 -2.19
N GLU A 70 14.08 -20.54 -3.44
CA GLU A 70 12.70 -20.90 -3.80
C GLU A 70 12.28 -22.24 -3.17
N GLU A 71 13.23 -23.11 -2.92
CA GLU A 71 13.03 -24.43 -2.30
C GLU A 71 12.86 -24.38 -0.78
N THR A 72 13.05 -23.20 -0.16
CA THR A 72 12.83 -23.02 1.29
C THR A 72 11.44 -23.56 1.68
N THR A 73 11.42 -24.37 2.70
CA THR A 73 10.15 -24.95 3.20
C THR A 73 9.34 -23.92 3.98
N GLU A 74 8.03 -24.09 4.02
CA GLU A 74 7.16 -23.26 4.85
C GLU A 74 7.58 -23.29 6.33
N ALA A 75 8.01 -24.46 6.84
CA ALA A 75 8.48 -24.60 8.22
C ALA A 75 9.71 -23.73 8.51
N GLU A 76 10.72 -23.72 7.64
CA GLU A 76 11.90 -22.88 7.79
C GLU A 76 11.56 -21.39 7.76
N LEU A 77 10.61 -20.97 6.90
CA LEU A 77 10.13 -19.59 6.87
C LEU A 77 9.40 -19.22 8.18
N LEU A 78 8.56 -20.10 8.70
CA LEU A 78 7.84 -19.88 9.96
C LEU A 78 8.80 -19.82 11.15
N ASP A 79 9.83 -20.65 11.18
CA ASP A 79 10.87 -20.63 12.22
C ASP A 79 11.65 -19.30 12.18
N LEU A 80 12.01 -18.80 11.01
CA LEU A 80 12.65 -17.49 10.85
C LEU A 80 11.72 -16.36 11.36
N ILE A 81 10.43 -16.40 11.02
CA ILE A 81 9.46 -15.41 11.50
C ILE A 81 9.35 -15.44 13.02
N ALA A 82 9.32 -16.64 13.63
CA ALA A 82 9.28 -16.80 15.08
C ALA A 82 10.54 -16.21 15.75
N GLU A 83 11.73 -16.44 15.15
CA GLU A 83 12.98 -15.84 15.61
C GLU A 83 12.92 -14.29 15.55
N LEU A 84 12.43 -13.74 14.44
CA LEU A 84 12.32 -12.30 14.25
C LEU A 84 11.27 -11.66 15.18
N ASN A 85 10.17 -12.35 15.45
CA ASN A 85 9.18 -11.93 16.43
C ASN A 85 9.80 -11.77 17.84
N ALA A 86 10.72 -12.66 18.21
CA ALA A 86 11.40 -12.63 19.52
C ALA A 86 12.50 -11.54 19.64
N LYS A 87 13.02 -11.04 18.52
CA LYS A 87 14.08 -10.01 18.50
C LYS A 87 13.53 -8.63 18.80
N ARG A 88 14.00 -8.00 19.89
CA ARG A 88 13.58 -6.64 20.28
C ARG A 88 14.03 -5.55 19.31
N GLU A 89 15.19 -5.75 18.67
CA GLU A 89 15.75 -4.85 17.67
C GLU A 89 14.95 -4.84 16.34
N VAL A 90 14.14 -5.86 16.07
CA VAL A 90 13.25 -5.93 14.90
C VAL A 90 11.93 -5.27 15.24
N SER A 91 11.68 -4.10 14.69
CA SER A 91 10.47 -3.32 14.91
C SER A 91 9.35 -3.68 13.94
N GLY A 92 9.70 -4.12 12.74
CA GLY A 92 8.74 -4.53 11.72
C GLY A 92 9.23 -5.74 10.94
N ILE A 93 8.30 -6.59 10.54
CA ILE A 93 8.54 -7.77 9.69
C ILE A 93 7.68 -7.63 8.43
N LEU A 94 8.29 -7.86 7.29
CA LEU A 94 7.62 -7.88 6.00
C LEU A 94 8.05 -9.12 5.24
N VAL A 95 7.07 -9.93 4.84
CA VAL A 95 7.27 -11.04 3.91
C VAL A 95 6.82 -10.59 2.53
N GLN A 96 7.74 -10.53 1.58
CA GLN A 96 7.46 -10.06 0.22
C GLN A 96 6.58 -11.07 -0.53
N LEU A 97 5.38 -10.65 -0.88
CA LEU A 97 4.46 -11.43 -1.71
C LEU A 97 4.75 -11.20 -3.21
N PRO A 98 4.40 -12.17 -4.10
CA PRO A 98 3.82 -13.47 -3.78
C PRO A 98 4.85 -14.48 -3.24
N LEU A 99 4.40 -15.44 -2.46
CA LEU A 99 5.20 -16.58 -2.04
C LEU A 99 5.19 -17.72 -3.08
N PRO A 100 6.17 -18.64 -3.06
CA PRO A 100 6.12 -19.88 -3.84
C PRO A 100 4.84 -20.67 -3.55
N LYS A 101 4.30 -21.38 -4.57
CA LYS A 101 3.00 -22.06 -4.52
C LYS A 101 2.87 -23.16 -3.44
N HIS A 102 3.98 -23.65 -2.91
CA HIS A 102 4.00 -24.67 -1.86
C HIS A 102 3.84 -24.06 -0.44
N MET A 103 3.76 -22.75 -0.32
CA MET A 103 3.56 -22.04 0.94
C MET A 103 2.15 -21.47 1.03
N ASP A 104 1.57 -21.48 2.23
CA ASP A 104 0.30 -20.86 2.54
C ASP A 104 0.53 -19.40 3.02
N GLU A 105 0.21 -18.43 2.15
CA GLU A 105 0.37 -17.01 2.44
C GLU A 105 -0.40 -16.58 3.71
N ASP A 106 -1.61 -17.08 3.91
CA ASP A 106 -2.44 -16.75 5.07
C ASP A 106 -1.80 -17.25 6.37
N LYS A 107 -1.19 -18.43 6.34
CA LYS A 107 -0.48 -19.00 7.49
C LYS A 107 0.77 -18.20 7.82
N VAL A 108 1.53 -17.82 6.79
CA VAL A 108 2.73 -17.00 6.94
C VAL A 108 2.40 -15.62 7.52
N ILE A 109 1.37 -14.93 6.99
CA ILE A 109 0.92 -13.63 7.50
C ILE A 109 0.50 -13.75 8.98
N ARG A 110 -0.23 -14.81 9.35
CA ARG A 110 -0.66 -15.05 10.75
C ARG A 110 0.47 -15.36 11.72
N ALA A 111 1.63 -15.80 11.22
CA ALA A 111 2.79 -16.08 12.06
C ALA A 111 3.54 -14.81 12.48
N ILE A 112 3.36 -13.70 11.78
CA ILE A 112 3.95 -12.41 12.14
C ILE A 112 3.23 -11.87 13.39
N ASP A 113 3.98 -11.36 14.38
CA ASP A 113 3.39 -10.65 15.52
C ASP A 113 2.60 -9.43 14.99
N PRO A 114 1.30 -9.28 15.31
CA PRO A 114 0.52 -8.13 14.90
C PRO A 114 1.15 -6.77 15.21
N ALA A 115 1.94 -6.68 16.26
CA ALA A 115 2.70 -5.48 16.64
C ALA A 115 3.92 -5.22 15.74
N LYS A 116 4.31 -6.19 14.90
CA LYS A 116 5.41 -6.10 13.93
C LYS A 116 4.95 -6.24 12.47
N ASP A 117 3.66 -6.46 12.24
CA ASP A 117 3.05 -6.55 10.90
C ASP A 117 2.94 -5.17 10.25
N VAL A 118 4.05 -4.62 9.80
CA VAL A 118 4.11 -3.26 9.23
C VAL A 118 3.47 -3.14 7.83
N ASP A 119 3.11 -4.24 7.18
CA ASP A 119 2.26 -4.23 5.97
C ASP A 119 0.77 -4.09 6.29
N GLY A 120 0.35 -4.41 7.54
CA GLY A 120 -1.03 -4.30 7.98
C GLY A 120 -1.96 -5.38 7.41
N PHE A 121 -1.43 -6.59 7.16
CA PHE A 121 -2.20 -7.70 6.58
C PHE A 121 -2.67 -8.73 7.61
N HIS A 122 -2.10 -8.70 8.81
CA HIS A 122 -2.48 -9.63 9.88
C HIS A 122 -3.98 -9.44 10.24
N PRO A 123 -4.76 -10.52 10.42
CA PRO A 123 -6.20 -10.43 10.70
C PRO A 123 -6.55 -9.56 11.91
N GLN A 124 -5.68 -9.48 12.91
CA GLN A 124 -5.89 -8.60 14.07
C GLN A 124 -5.82 -7.12 13.67
N ASN A 125 -4.85 -6.71 12.83
CA ASN A 125 -4.73 -5.35 12.32
C ASN A 125 -5.91 -5.00 11.39
N VAL A 126 -6.31 -5.93 10.52
CA VAL A 126 -7.50 -5.78 9.69
C VAL A 126 -8.76 -5.65 10.54
N GLY A 127 -8.91 -6.46 11.60
CA GLY A 127 -10.01 -6.36 12.55
C GLY A 127 -10.03 -5.01 13.28
N ALA A 128 -8.88 -4.53 13.73
CA ALA A 128 -8.73 -3.21 14.35
C ALA A 128 -9.17 -2.09 13.40
N LEU A 129 -8.79 -2.17 12.11
CA LEU A 129 -9.26 -1.21 11.09
C LEU A 129 -10.78 -1.21 10.96
N VAL A 130 -11.43 -2.38 10.93
CA VAL A 130 -12.90 -2.51 10.81
C VAL A 130 -13.64 -1.83 11.94
N ILE A 131 -13.14 -1.99 13.19
CA ILE A 131 -13.82 -1.46 14.39
C ILE A 131 -13.26 -0.11 14.87
N GLY A 132 -12.39 0.52 14.08
CA GLY A 132 -11.84 1.85 14.39
C GLY A 132 -10.81 1.86 15.52
N GLN A 133 -10.22 0.73 15.85
CA GLN A 133 -9.14 0.62 16.84
C GLN A 133 -7.76 0.87 16.22
N LYS A 134 -6.76 1.05 17.08
CA LYS A 134 -5.35 1.16 16.68
C LYS A 134 -4.85 -0.17 16.12
N GLY A 135 -4.07 -0.11 15.07
CA GLY A 135 -3.42 -1.22 14.40
C GLY A 135 -2.72 -0.70 13.14
N PHE A 136 -1.81 -1.48 12.60
CA PHE A 136 -1.20 -1.13 11.34
C PHE A 136 -2.21 -1.21 10.20
N VAL A 137 -2.14 -0.23 9.32
CA VAL A 137 -3.02 -0.15 8.14
C VAL A 137 -2.22 -0.52 6.91
N SER A 138 -2.86 -1.27 6.00
CA SER A 138 -2.25 -1.61 4.70
C SER A 138 -1.67 -0.37 4.01
N CYS A 139 -0.40 -0.46 3.61
CA CYS A 139 0.40 0.67 3.15
C CYS A 139 -0.18 1.37 1.91
N THR A 140 -0.66 0.62 0.92
CA THR A 140 -1.20 1.20 -0.31
C THR A 140 -2.48 2.01 -0.05
N PRO A 141 -3.50 1.49 0.64
CA PRO A 141 -4.68 2.27 1.02
C PRO A 141 -4.35 3.50 1.89
N ALA A 142 -3.46 3.36 2.87
CA ALA A 142 -3.00 4.48 3.68
C ALA A 142 -2.35 5.58 2.83
N GLY A 143 -1.52 5.18 1.85
CA GLY A 143 -0.89 6.10 0.92
C GLY A 143 -1.89 6.84 0.03
N ILE A 144 -3.01 6.21 -0.34
CA ILE A 144 -4.08 6.86 -1.11
C ILE A 144 -4.77 7.94 -0.27
N ILE A 145 -5.04 7.68 1.02
CA ILE A 145 -5.58 8.71 1.92
C ILE A 145 -4.63 9.91 2.02
N GLU A 146 -3.33 9.68 2.16
CA GLU A 146 -2.33 10.76 2.17
C GLU A 146 -2.29 11.52 0.85
N LEU A 147 -2.41 10.83 -0.31
CA LEU A 147 -2.50 11.49 -1.61
C LEU A 147 -3.70 12.43 -1.69
N LEU A 148 -4.86 11.99 -1.24
CA LEU A 148 -6.09 12.79 -1.25
C LEU A 148 -5.96 13.99 -0.32
N LYS A 149 -5.55 13.79 0.93
CA LYS A 149 -5.41 14.86 1.94
C LYS A 149 -4.37 15.91 1.54
N ARG A 150 -3.18 15.48 1.09
CA ARG A 150 -2.11 16.42 0.71
C ARG A 150 -2.33 17.11 -0.64
N ASN A 151 -3.39 16.77 -1.36
CA ASN A 151 -3.87 17.49 -2.54
C ASN A 151 -5.12 18.32 -2.28
N ASP A 152 -5.56 18.45 -1.01
CA ASP A 152 -6.76 19.19 -0.60
C ASP A 152 -8.03 18.63 -1.26
N ILE A 153 -8.08 17.31 -1.50
CA ILE A 153 -9.23 16.62 -2.04
C ILE A 153 -10.16 16.26 -0.89
N GLU A 154 -11.32 16.86 -0.88
CA GLU A 154 -12.36 16.59 0.12
C GLU A 154 -12.89 15.16 -0.02
N ILE A 155 -12.92 14.43 1.09
CA ILE A 155 -13.43 13.05 1.15
C ILE A 155 -14.79 13.01 1.87
N ASP A 156 -14.98 13.87 2.86
CA ASP A 156 -16.17 13.93 3.70
C ASP A 156 -17.43 14.17 2.86
N GLY A 157 -18.43 13.32 3.02
CA GLY A 157 -19.70 13.35 2.29
C GLY A 157 -19.62 12.95 0.82
N LYS A 158 -18.45 12.61 0.26
CA LYS A 158 -18.30 12.20 -1.15
C LYS A 158 -18.68 10.74 -1.37
N HIS A 159 -19.17 10.44 -2.59
CA HIS A 159 -19.37 9.06 -3.02
C HIS A 159 -18.09 8.49 -3.58
N CYS A 160 -17.52 7.53 -2.88
CA CYS A 160 -16.34 6.79 -3.32
C CYS A 160 -16.72 5.44 -3.89
N VAL A 161 -16.30 5.14 -5.12
CA VAL A 161 -16.41 3.80 -5.70
C VAL A 161 -15.02 3.16 -5.73
N VAL A 162 -14.88 2.02 -5.06
CA VAL A 162 -13.68 1.20 -5.06
C VAL A 162 -13.87 0.04 -6.02
N VAL A 163 -13.12 0.01 -7.11
CA VAL A 163 -13.12 -1.08 -8.09
C VAL A 163 -12.04 -2.07 -7.72
N GLY A 164 -12.46 -3.20 -7.12
CA GLY A 164 -11.60 -4.23 -6.55
C GLY A 164 -11.94 -4.54 -5.10
N ARG A 165 -11.75 -5.81 -4.69
CA ARG A 165 -12.06 -6.28 -3.33
C ARG A 165 -10.99 -7.20 -2.72
N SER A 166 -9.73 -6.97 -3.09
CA SER A 166 -8.62 -7.72 -2.50
C SER A 166 -8.47 -7.42 -1.00
N ASN A 167 -7.90 -8.37 -0.25
CA ASN A 167 -7.65 -8.19 1.18
C ASN A 167 -6.58 -7.13 1.44
N ILE A 168 -5.66 -6.94 0.49
CA ILE A 168 -4.50 -6.05 0.65
C ILE A 168 -4.77 -4.60 0.21
N VAL A 169 -5.77 -4.37 -0.68
CA VAL A 169 -6.08 -3.01 -1.17
C VAL A 169 -7.57 -2.71 -1.10
N GLY A 170 -8.43 -3.43 -1.84
CA GLY A 170 -9.83 -3.03 -2.05
C GLY A 170 -10.64 -2.92 -0.77
N LYS A 171 -10.61 -3.96 0.08
CA LYS A 171 -11.32 -3.96 1.37
C LYS A 171 -10.79 -2.91 2.34
N PRO A 172 -9.46 -2.84 2.64
CA PRO A 172 -8.95 -1.81 3.53
C PRO A 172 -9.14 -0.39 2.98
N MET A 173 -9.10 -0.20 1.65
CA MET A 173 -9.40 1.10 1.04
C MET A 173 -10.83 1.55 1.33
N ALA A 174 -11.80 0.65 1.16
CA ALA A 174 -13.20 0.95 1.46
C ALA A 174 -13.41 1.35 2.93
N LEU A 175 -12.74 0.66 3.85
CA LEU A 175 -12.80 0.96 5.28
C LEU A 175 -12.15 2.31 5.62
N LEU A 176 -11.03 2.64 4.99
CA LEU A 176 -10.39 3.94 5.19
C LEU A 176 -11.23 5.09 4.65
N MET A 177 -11.81 4.96 3.45
CA MET A 177 -12.72 5.98 2.91
C MET A 177 -13.96 6.16 3.80
N LEU A 178 -14.51 5.05 4.35
CA LEU A 178 -15.60 5.11 5.32
C LEU A 178 -15.19 5.86 6.60
N ARG A 179 -13.97 5.66 7.11
CA ARG A 179 -13.44 6.40 8.28
C ARG A 179 -13.27 7.89 8.01
N GLU A 180 -13.07 8.28 6.76
CA GLU A 180 -13.01 9.68 6.32
C GLU A 180 -14.40 10.22 5.93
N ASN A 181 -15.48 9.57 6.36
CA ASN A 181 -16.89 9.94 6.14
C ASN A 181 -17.36 9.88 4.68
N ALA A 182 -16.71 9.15 3.80
CA ALA A 182 -17.23 8.90 2.46
C ALA A 182 -18.39 7.89 2.48
N THR A 183 -19.33 8.03 1.55
CA THR A 183 -20.24 6.93 1.18
C THR A 183 -19.51 6.01 0.22
N VAL A 184 -19.39 4.72 0.56
CA VAL A 184 -18.51 3.79 -0.18
C VAL A 184 -19.30 2.69 -0.87
N THR A 185 -19.06 2.53 -2.16
CA THR A 185 -19.51 1.37 -2.95
C THR A 185 -18.29 0.54 -3.38
N VAL A 186 -18.30 -0.76 -3.04
CA VAL A 186 -17.25 -1.70 -3.48
C VAL A 186 -17.77 -2.52 -4.66
N THR A 187 -17.02 -2.55 -5.74
CA THR A 187 -17.34 -3.30 -6.96
C THR A 187 -16.29 -4.36 -7.26
N HIS A 188 -16.67 -5.36 -8.05
CA HIS A 188 -15.81 -6.51 -8.38
C HIS A 188 -16.25 -7.18 -9.69
N SER A 189 -15.59 -8.24 -10.10
CA SER A 189 -15.84 -8.95 -11.36
C SER A 189 -17.26 -9.52 -11.53
N HIS A 190 -18.03 -9.65 -10.44
CA HIS A 190 -19.43 -10.10 -10.47
C HIS A 190 -20.43 -8.93 -10.33
N THR A 191 -19.95 -7.69 -10.32
CA THR A 191 -20.85 -6.52 -10.22
C THR A 191 -21.56 -6.30 -11.54
N ALA A 192 -22.89 -6.34 -11.52
CA ALA A 192 -23.71 -5.93 -12.66
C ALA A 192 -23.63 -4.41 -12.84
N ASN A 193 -23.73 -3.94 -14.07
CA ASN A 193 -23.77 -2.52 -14.42
C ASN A 193 -22.58 -1.72 -13.85
N LEU A 194 -21.36 -2.29 -13.93
CA LEU A 194 -20.14 -1.70 -13.35
C LEU A 194 -19.90 -0.27 -13.85
N LYS A 195 -20.13 0.00 -15.15
CA LYS A 195 -19.95 1.34 -15.72
C LYS A 195 -20.86 2.38 -15.07
N GLU A 196 -22.12 2.07 -14.93
CA GLU A 196 -23.14 2.96 -14.36
C GLU A 196 -22.85 3.26 -12.88
N ILE A 197 -22.31 2.28 -12.14
CA ILE A 197 -21.91 2.47 -10.76
C ILE A 197 -20.66 3.36 -10.69
N CYS A 198 -19.66 3.10 -11.50
CA CYS A 198 -18.43 3.90 -11.53
C CYS A 198 -18.71 5.37 -11.91
N LYS A 199 -19.64 5.63 -12.82
CA LYS A 199 -20.07 6.99 -13.21
C LYS A 199 -20.75 7.80 -12.08
N GLN A 200 -21.10 7.18 -10.97
CA GLN A 200 -21.67 7.90 -9.82
C GLN A 200 -20.57 8.39 -8.86
N ALA A 201 -19.31 7.97 -9.05
CA ALA A 201 -18.24 8.26 -8.14
C ALA A 201 -17.78 9.73 -8.23
N ASP A 202 -17.72 10.40 -7.09
CA ASP A 202 -16.92 11.63 -6.92
C ASP A 202 -15.43 11.29 -6.83
N ILE A 203 -15.11 10.15 -6.18
CA ILE A 203 -13.76 9.59 -6.08
C ILE A 203 -13.82 8.14 -6.57
N LEU A 204 -13.11 7.85 -7.66
CA LEU A 204 -13.01 6.52 -8.25
C LEU A 204 -11.62 5.93 -7.95
N ILE A 205 -11.55 4.83 -7.21
CA ILE A 205 -10.30 4.15 -6.85
C ILE A 205 -10.28 2.79 -7.56
N VAL A 206 -9.27 2.56 -8.41
CA VAL A 206 -9.19 1.40 -9.29
C VAL A 206 -8.03 0.50 -8.89
N ALA A 207 -8.34 -0.72 -8.44
CA ALA A 207 -7.37 -1.71 -7.95
C ALA A 207 -7.78 -3.14 -8.37
N ILE A 208 -7.78 -3.41 -9.67
CA ILE A 208 -8.25 -4.69 -10.26
C ILE A 208 -7.17 -5.50 -10.96
N GLY A 209 -5.99 -4.91 -11.19
CA GLY A 209 -4.89 -5.58 -11.88
C GLY A 209 -5.19 -5.91 -13.35
N LYS A 210 -5.97 -5.06 -14.03
CA LYS A 210 -6.31 -5.22 -15.44
C LYS A 210 -5.89 -3.99 -16.23
N ASN A 211 -4.87 -4.16 -17.05
CA ASN A 211 -4.27 -3.07 -17.83
C ASN A 211 -5.30 -2.27 -18.63
N GLN A 212 -5.37 -0.95 -18.35
CA GLN A 212 -6.18 0.02 -19.08
C GLN A 212 -7.67 -0.36 -19.25
N PHE A 213 -8.21 -1.08 -18.25
CA PHE A 213 -9.59 -1.57 -18.28
C PHE A 213 -10.62 -0.44 -18.08
N ILE A 214 -10.31 0.54 -17.25
CA ILE A 214 -11.20 1.68 -16.98
C ILE A 214 -10.95 2.77 -18.02
N THR A 215 -11.92 2.98 -18.88
CA THR A 215 -11.94 3.96 -19.98
C THR A 215 -12.85 5.15 -19.62
N ALA A 216 -12.94 6.15 -20.49
CA ALA A 216 -13.77 7.35 -20.29
C ALA A 216 -15.24 7.06 -19.93
N ASP A 217 -15.79 5.97 -20.46
CA ASP A 217 -17.18 5.57 -20.25
C ASP A 217 -17.47 4.96 -18.84
N TYR A 218 -16.46 4.83 -17.98
CA TYR A 218 -16.60 4.49 -16.57
C TYR A 218 -16.54 5.70 -15.62
N VAL A 219 -16.15 6.87 -16.12
CA VAL A 219 -15.79 8.01 -15.28
C VAL A 219 -16.84 9.12 -15.36
N LYS A 220 -17.23 9.65 -14.20
CA LYS A 220 -18.03 10.87 -14.10
C LYS A 220 -17.16 12.08 -14.43
N GLU A 221 -17.68 13.03 -15.16
CA GLU A 221 -17.01 14.32 -15.38
C GLU A 221 -16.74 15.03 -14.06
N GLY A 222 -15.50 15.49 -13.88
CA GLY A 222 -15.05 16.13 -12.65
C GLY A 222 -14.66 15.16 -11.51
N ALA A 223 -14.74 13.85 -11.71
CA ALA A 223 -14.32 12.88 -10.69
C ALA A 223 -12.81 12.94 -10.40
N VAL A 224 -12.44 12.60 -9.17
CA VAL A 224 -11.05 12.28 -8.80
C VAL A 224 -10.80 10.80 -9.09
N VAL A 225 -9.72 10.49 -9.81
CA VAL A 225 -9.40 9.12 -10.23
C VAL A 225 -8.06 8.68 -9.65
N ILE A 226 -8.08 7.61 -8.86
CA ILE A 226 -6.90 7.00 -8.25
C ILE A 226 -6.65 5.64 -8.91
N ASP A 227 -5.59 5.55 -9.68
CA ASP A 227 -5.15 4.31 -10.34
C ASP A 227 -4.07 3.62 -9.48
N VAL A 228 -4.41 2.44 -8.97
CA VAL A 228 -3.51 1.60 -8.16
C VAL A 228 -2.76 0.58 -9.02
N GLY A 229 -3.24 0.34 -10.26
CA GLY A 229 -2.68 -0.65 -11.16
C GLY A 229 -1.23 -0.34 -11.56
N ILE A 230 -0.42 -1.37 -11.70
CA ILE A 230 0.92 -1.29 -12.28
C ILE A 230 1.09 -2.48 -13.21
N HIS A 231 1.19 -2.19 -14.51
CA HIS A 231 1.46 -3.16 -15.56
C HIS A 231 2.71 -2.76 -16.32
N ARG A 232 3.40 -3.74 -16.84
CA ARG A 232 4.59 -3.55 -17.64
C ARG A 232 4.39 -4.23 -19.00
N ASP A 233 4.54 -3.48 -20.07
CA ASP A 233 4.49 -4.02 -21.42
C ASP A 233 5.83 -4.63 -21.87
N GLU A 234 5.88 -5.18 -23.05
CA GLU A 234 7.06 -5.79 -23.67
C GLU A 234 8.23 -4.80 -23.83
N ASN A 235 7.93 -3.50 -23.90
CA ASN A 235 8.91 -2.42 -24.01
C ASN A 235 9.29 -1.83 -22.64
N ASN A 236 8.95 -2.49 -21.54
CA ASN A 236 9.14 -2.00 -20.18
C ASN A 236 8.41 -0.69 -19.83
N LYS A 237 7.45 -0.24 -20.66
CA LYS A 237 6.61 0.91 -20.35
C LYS A 237 5.59 0.52 -19.28
N LEU A 238 5.44 1.39 -18.28
CA LEU A 238 4.48 1.20 -17.20
C LEU A 238 3.14 1.86 -17.55
N SER A 239 2.06 1.19 -17.19
CA SER A 239 0.68 1.67 -17.29
C SER A 239 -0.13 1.17 -16.10
N GLY A 240 -1.31 1.72 -15.88
CA GLY A 240 -2.21 1.35 -14.79
C GLY A 240 -3.43 0.55 -15.25
N ASP A 241 -4.40 0.45 -14.35
CA ASP A 241 -5.72 -0.13 -14.61
C ASP A 241 -6.62 0.85 -15.40
N VAL A 242 -6.28 2.15 -15.37
CA VAL A 242 -7.02 3.24 -16.02
C VAL A 242 -6.36 3.60 -17.36
N LYS A 243 -7.17 3.78 -18.39
CA LYS A 243 -6.72 4.30 -19.68
C LYS A 243 -6.52 5.82 -19.59
N PHE A 244 -5.33 6.20 -19.16
CA PHE A 244 -4.99 7.56 -18.71
C PHE A 244 -5.39 8.63 -19.73
N ASP A 245 -5.02 8.46 -21.00
CA ASP A 245 -5.23 9.47 -22.05
C ASP A 245 -6.72 9.74 -22.34
N GLU A 246 -7.60 8.75 -22.08
CA GLU A 246 -9.06 8.93 -22.22
C GLU A 246 -9.72 9.52 -20.98
N VAL A 247 -9.17 9.25 -19.80
CA VAL A 247 -9.78 9.62 -18.51
C VAL A 247 -9.30 10.98 -18.02
N GLU A 248 -8.03 11.33 -18.26
CA GLU A 248 -7.45 12.60 -17.81
C GLU A 248 -8.27 13.84 -18.26
N PRO A 249 -8.79 13.93 -19.49
CA PRO A 249 -9.59 15.08 -19.89
C PRO A 249 -10.91 15.25 -19.12
N LEU A 250 -11.46 14.18 -18.55
CA LEU A 250 -12.74 14.16 -17.82
C LEU A 250 -12.54 14.37 -16.31
N ALA A 251 -11.42 13.93 -15.75
CA ALA A 251 -11.15 13.98 -14.33
C ALA A 251 -10.84 15.40 -13.84
N SER A 252 -11.19 15.71 -12.59
CA SER A 252 -10.70 16.92 -11.90
C SER A 252 -9.26 16.72 -11.40
N ALA A 253 -8.95 15.50 -10.93
CA ALA A 253 -7.60 15.10 -10.53
C ALA A 253 -7.38 13.61 -10.82
N ILE A 254 -6.16 13.22 -11.15
CA ILE A 254 -5.82 11.84 -11.49
C ILE A 254 -4.38 11.50 -11.07
N THR A 255 -4.16 10.27 -10.63
CA THR A 255 -2.81 9.75 -10.38
C THR A 255 -2.17 9.27 -11.69
N PRO A 256 -0.91 9.64 -11.97
CA PRO A 256 -0.17 9.06 -13.10
C PRO A 256 0.38 7.66 -12.76
N VAL A 257 0.57 6.83 -13.77
CA VAL A 257 1.34 5.57 -13.67
C VAL A 257 2.46 5.59 -14.72
N PRO A 258 3.73 5.59 -14.28
CA PRO A 258 4.24 5.57 -12.90
C PRO A 258 4.18 6.93 -12.20
N GLY A 259 4.36 6.91 -10.87
CA GLY A 259 4.57 8.13 -10.07
C GLY A 259 3.38 8.57 -9.21
N GLY A 260 2.25 7.86 -9.29
CA GLY A 260 1.10 8.06 -8.42
C GLY A 260 1.16 7.21 -7.14
N VAL A 261 0.38 6.15 -7.07
CA VAL A 261 0.20 5.32 -5.85
C VAL A 261 1.46 4.53 -5.46
N GLY A 262 2.19 3.96 -6.43
CA GLY A 262 3.33 3.08 -6.16
C GLY A 262 4.38 3.65 -5.18
N PRO A 263 4.89 4.88 -5.35
CA PRO A 263 5.83 5.49 -4.40
C PRO A 263 5.29 5.62 -2.98
N MET A 264 3.97 5.79 -2.82
CA MET A 264 3.32 5.98 -1.53
C MET A 264 3.34 4.72 -0.68
N THR A 265 3.22 3.54 -1.29
CA THR A 265 3.27 2.26 -0.57
C THR A 265 4.56 2.13 0.25
N ILE A 266 5.69 2.52 -0.32
CA ILE A 266 6.99 2.49 0.38
C ILE A 266 7.05 3.57 1.47
N ALA A 267 6.54 4.77 1.22
CA ALA A 267 6.52 5.83 2.22
C ALA A 267 5.66 5.44 3.44
N MET A 268 4.50 4.81 3.22
CA MET A 268 3.63 4.36 4.31
C MET A 268 4.21 3.15 5.05
N LEU A 269 4.93 2.26 4.37
CA LEU A 269 5.69 1.21 5.05
C LEU A 269 6.73 1.81 6.01
N MET A 270 7.46 2.84 5.57
CA MET A 270 8.41 3.56 6.45
C MET A 270 7.68 4.23 7.62
N ASN A 271 6.50 4.83 7.37
CA ASN A 271 5.69 5.40 8.44
C ASN A 271 5.27 4.32 9.47
N ASN A 272 4.80 3.16 9.01
CA ASN A 272 4.43 2.07 9.93
C ASN A 272 5.64 1.58 10.74
N CYS A 273 6.84 1.50 10.15
CA CYS A 273 8.06 1.18 10.89
C CYS A 273 8.40 2.23 11.96
N VAL A 274 8.24 3.53 11.65
CA VAL A 274 8.48 4.61 12.62
C VAL A 274 7.40 4.63 13.70
N GLU A 275 6.18 4.25 13.38
CA GLU A 275 5.09 4.18 14.34
C GLU A 275 5.38 3.20 15.49
N THR A 276 6.15 2.14 15.26
CA THR A 276 6.60 1.24 16.32
C THR A 276 7.43 1.98 17.39
N MET A 277 8.21 3.00 17.00
CA MET A 277 9.01 3.81 17.91
C MET A 277 8.14 4.74 18.76
N ARG A 278 7.00 5.18 18.24
CA ARG A 278 6.03 6.04 18.94
C ARG A 278 5.32 5.31 20.10
N TYR A 279 5.13 3.99 19.96
CA TYR A 279 4.37 3.17 20.91
C TYR A 279 5.23 2.34 21.88
N THR A 280 6.53 2.26 21.66
CA THR A 280 7.44 1.61 22.62
C THR A 280 7.71 2.60 23.78
N ILE A 281 6.89 2.55 24.81
CA ILE A 281 7.11 3.25 26.09
C ILE A 281 7.96 2.39 27.01
#